data_ef2fbd83d987eff0bbb8ba6a6dbfd3d3
#
_entry.id   ef2fbd83d987eff0bbb8ba6a6dbfd3d3
#
_cell.length_a   1.000
_cell.length_b   1.000
_cell.length_c   1.000
_cell.angle_alpha   90.00
_cell.angle_beta   90.00
_cell.angle_gamma   90.00
#
_symmetry.space_group_name_H-M   'P 1'
#
loop_
_entity.id
_entity.type
_entity.pdbx_description
1 polymer ?
#
loop_
_entity_poly.entity_id
_entity_poly.type
_entity_poly.pdbx_seq_one_letter_code
_entity_poly.pdbx_strand_id
1 'polypeptide(L)'
;MTTQKLIRSLFTLATFAAAALFAGCGTTSGYKQADKTGEGIAEFREEIVHGKKAIDATMKSLDQIATSAATDPRKAFEQFSKSVANLESTAGKVRDRGQDMKAQGKAYFAQWEKEMGEVQNEEVRSLAMSRKEKLQSTFEAIAKSAEPLKAQFGPWMTGLKDLEKFLSNDLTIAGVDAAKGLFAKARADGAEVQKSMDALIAELNSVAATITPAKAAAK
;
A
#
# COMPACT_ATOMS: atom_id res chain seq x y z
N MET A 1 12.13 -86.83 30.27
CA MET A 1 12.33 -86.07 31.53
C MET A 1 12.03 -84.64 31.16
N THR A 2 10.78 -84.24 31.47
CA THR A 2 10.43 -83.25 32.53
C THR A 2 10.93 -81.86 32.17
N THR A 3 10.18 -80.86 32.07
CA THR A 3 8.96 -80.42 32.75
C THR A 3 8.38 -79.19 32.09
N GLN A 4 7.11 -79.18 31.82
CA GLN A 4 6.16 -78.16 31.99
C GLN A 4 6.56 -76.99 32.90
N LYS A 5 6.15 -75.73 32.47
CA LYS A 5 5.35 -74.79 33.23
C LYS A 5 5.16 -73.54 32.33
N LEU A 6 3.98 -73.34 31.76
CA LEU A 6 2.92 -72.51 32.27
C LEU A 6 3.41 -71.19 32.91
N ILE A 7 3.09 -70.04 32.27
CA ILE A 7 2.61 -68.79 32.90
C ILE A 7 2.04 -67.96 31.77
N ARG A 8 0.75 -67.93 31.59
CA ARG A 8 -0.20 -66.86 31.94
C ARG A 8 0.16 -65.50 31.30
N SER A 9 -0.49 -65.25 30.22
CA SER A 9 -1.50 -64.18 30.10
C SER A 9 -1.20 -62.87 30.88
N LEU A 10 -0.91 -61.80 30.17
CA LEU A 10 -1.36 -60.48 30.56
C LEU A 10 -1.54 -59.66 29.26
N PHE A 11 -2.78 -59.64 28.83
CA PHE A 11 -3.29 -58.60 27.87
C PHE A 11 -3.16 -57.28 28.58
N THR A 12 -2.16 -56.51 28.20
CA THR A 12 -2.20 -55.04 28.46
C THR A 12 -2.74 -54.38 27.22
N LEU A 13 -3.99 -54.02 27.33
CA LEU A 13 -4.72 -53.15 26.43
C LEU A 13 -4.04 -51.77 26.51
N ALA A 14 -3.12 -51.48 25.59
CA ALA A 14 -2.61 -50.11 25.40
C ALA A 14 -3.68 -49.34 24.67
N THR A 15 -4.54 -48.66 25.44
CA THR A 15 -5.40 -47.58 24.95
C THR A 15 -4.52 -46.45 24.43
N PHE A 16 -4.30 -46.44 23.13
CA PHE A 16 -3.78 -45.29 22.43
C PHE A 16 -4.85 -44.17 22.54
N ALA A 17 -4.73 -43.35 23.56
CA ALA A 17 -5.40 -42.07 23.60
C ALA A 17 -4.76 -41.19 22.52
N ALA A 18 -5.35 -41.22 21.33
CA ALA A 18 -5.08 -40.21 20.31
C ALA A 18 -5.56 -38.88 20.88
N ALA A 19 -4.68 -38.15 21.58
CA ALA A 19 -4.84 -36.74 21.85
C ALA A 19 -4.79 -36.06 20.49
N ALA A 20 -5.95 -35.86 19.87
CA ALA A 20 -6.15 -34.92 18.80
C ALA A 20 -5.79 -33.56 19.37
N LEU A 21 -4.53 -33.15 19.17
CA LEU A 21 -4.12 -31.75 19.28
C LEU A 21 -4.92 -31.00 18.23
N PHE A 22 -6.12 -30.57 18.58
CA PHE A 22 -6.75 -29.41 17.94
C PHE A 22 -5.79 -28.26 18.23
N ALA A 23 -4.76 -28.12 17.40
CA ALA A 23 -4.15 -26.82 17.17
C ALA A 23 -5.29 -25.93 16.67
N GLY A 24 -5.99 -25.32 17.59
CA GLY A 24 -6.89 -24.22 17.32
C GLY A 24 -6.02 -23.13 16.70
N CYS A 25 -5.85 -23.16 15.37
CA CYS A 25 -5.55 -21.95 14.63
C CYS A 25 -6.65 -20.99 15.02
N GLY A 26 -6.33 -20.03 15.89
CA GLY A 26 -7.23 -18.95 16.23
C GLY A 26 -7.57 -18.23 14.93
N THR A 27 -8.66 -18.66 14.30
CA THR A 27 -9.18 -18.00 13.09
C THR A 27 -9.55 -16.59 13.51
N THR A 28 -8.75 -15.64 13.02
CA THR A 28 -9.08 -14.22 13.19
C THR A 28 -10.47 -14.01 12.59
N SER A 29 -11.45 -13.62 13.42
CA SER A 29 -12.82 -13.43 12.96
C SER A 29 -12.88 -12.46 11.77
N GLY A 30 -13.81 -12.67 10.82
CA GLY A 30 -13.91 -11.90 9.59
C GLY A 30 -13.96 -10.39 9.81
N TYR A 31 -14.63 -9.90 10.87
CA TYR A 31 -14.67 -8.47 11.19
C TYR A 31 -13.29 -7.93 11.62
N LYS A 32 -12.46 -8.69 12.33
CA LYS A 32 -11.08 -8.29 12.67
C LYS A 32 -10.19 -8.23 11.44
N GLN A 33 -10.43 -9.11 10.48
CA GLN A 33 -9.72 -9.07 9.22
C GLN A 33 -10.16 -7.88 8.36
N ALA A 34 -11.44 -7.50 8.42
CA ALA A 34 -11.95 -6.27 7.82
C ALA A 34 -11.31 -5.02 8.44
N ASP A 35 -11.21 -4.94 9.78
CA ASP A 35 -10.51 -3.86 10.48
C ASP A 35 -9.06 -3.75 10.02
N LYS A 36 -8.32 -4.85 10.00
CA LYS A 36 -6.93 -4.88 9.52
C LYS A 36 -6.79 -4.42 8.06
N THR A 37 -7.73 -4.81 7.20
CA THR A 37 -7.75 -4.35 5.80
C THR A 37 -8.02 -2.85 5.72
N GLY A 38 -8.92 -2.34 6.54
CA GLY A 38 -9.21 -0.90 6.66
C GLY A 38 -7.99 -0.11 7.17
N GLU A 39 -7.25 -0.64 8.14
CA GLU A 39 -5.98 -0.06 8.62
C GLU A 39 -4.94 0.01 7.51
N GLY A 40 -4.77 -1.06 6.73
CA GLY A 40 -3.86 -1.08 5.57
C GLY A 40 -4.21 -0.05 4.49
N ILE A 41 -5.52 0.19 4.25
CA ILE A 41 -5.99 1.25 3.35
C ILE A 41 -5.63 2.63 3.93
N ALA A 42 -5.82 2.85 5.24
CA ALA A 42 -5.50 4.11 5.90
C ALA A 42 -4.00 4.40 5.86
N GLU A 43 -3.15 3.41 6.16
CA GLU A 43 -1.69 3.54 6.09
C GLU A 43 -1.21 3.85 4.66
N PHE A 44 -1.77 3.19 3.65
CA PHE A 44 -1.45 3.48 2.26
C PHE A 44 -1.84 4.92 1.89
N ARG A 45 -3.04 5.36 2.30
CA ARG A 45 -3.47 6.75 2.10
C ARG A 45 -2.53 7.76 2.75
N GLU A 46 -2.07 7.51 3.97
CA GLU A 46 -1.12 8.39 4.67
C GLU A 46 0.20 8.50 3.92
N GLU A 47 0.72 7.39 3.39
CA GLU A 47 1.96 7.41 2.62
C GLU A 47 1.81 8.19 1.31
N ILE A 48 0.62 8.16 0.66
CA ILE A 48 0.33 9.01 -0.50
C ILE A 48 0.33 10.49 -0.09
N VAL A 49 -0.23 10.84 1.07
CA VAL A 49 -0.18 12.23 1.60
C VAL A 49 1.27 12.68 1.86
N HIS A 50 2.13 11.79 2.37
CA HIS A 50 3.57 12.06 2.48
C HIS A 50 4.22 12.28 1.12
N GLY A 51 3.84 11.50 0.12
CA GLY A 51 4.27 11.68 -1.28
C GLY A 51 3.91 13.07 -1.82
N LYS A 52 2.70 13.56 -1.60
CA LYS A 52 2.29 14.92 -1.99
C LYS A 52 3.17 15.99 -1.37
N LYS A 53 3.47 15.89 -0.07
CA LYS A 53 4.38 16.82 0.62
C LYS A 53 5.79 16.78 0.03
N ALA A 54 6.27 15.60 -0.36
CA ALA A 54 7.59 15.48 -1.02
C ALA A 54 7.58 16.14 -2.40
N ILE A 55 6.49 16.05 -3.17
CA ILE A 55 6.31 16.78 -4.44
C ILE A 55 6.37 18.28 -4.20
N ASP A 56 5.60 18.81 -3.24
CA ASP A 56 5.59 20.24 -2.90
C ASP A 56 6.98 20.76 -2.53
N ALA A 57 7.71 19.99 -1.70
CA ALA A 57 9.07 20.35 -1.30
C ALA A 57 10.04 20.37 -2.50
N THR A 58 9.89 19.42 -3.43
CA THR A 58 10.71 19.34 -4.65
C THR A 58 10.43 20.51 -5.56
N MET A 59 9.15 20.85 -5.81
CA MET A 59 8.78 21.99 -6.64
C MET A 59 9.23 23.32 -6.02
N LYS A 60 9.06 23.50 -4.71
CA LYS A 60 9.54 24.66 -3.99
C LYS A 60 11.06 24.86 -4.12
N SER A 61 11.84 23.77 -3.98
CA SER A 61 13.30 23.86 -4.12
C SER A 61 13.73 24.18 -5.55
N LEU A 62 13.00 23.68 -6.55
CA LEU A 62 13.20 24.02 -7.95
C LEU A 62 12.93 25.53 -8.21
N ASP A 63 11.88 26.08 -7.63
CA ASP A 63 11.57 27.52 -7.73
C ASP A 63 12.65 28.39 -7.07
N GLN A 64 13.25 27.91 -5.99
CA GLN A 64 14.36 28.61 -5.32
C GLN A 64 15.61 28.70 -6.20
N ILE A 65 15.89 27.70 -7.05
CA ILE A 65 16.99 27.79 -8.03
C ILE A 65 16.73 28.98 -8.98
N ALA A 66 15.53 29.08 -9.53
CA ALA A 66 15.17 30.15 -10.47
C ALA A 66 15.27 31.54 -9.83
N THR A 67 14.89 31.69 -8.55
CA THR A 67 14.91 32.97 -7.82
C THR A 67 16.30 33.35 -7.33
N SER A 68 17.19 32.40 -7.06
CA SER A 68 18.54 32.65 -6.57
C SER A 68 19.61 32.69 -7.68
N ALA A 69 19.23 32.47 -8.93
CA ALA A 69 20.18 32.38 -10.07
C ALA A 69 21.10 33.60 -10.22
N ALA A 70 20.58 34.81 -9.93
CA ALA A 70 21.36 36.07 -10.02
C ALA A 70 22.32 36.28 -8.83
N THR A 71 22.19 35.52 -7.76
CA THR A 71 23.00 35.65 -6.54
C THR A 71 23.90 34.42 -6.33
N ASP A 72 23.36 33.39 -5.68
CA ASP A 72 24.04 32.11 -5.48
C ASP A 72 23.03 30.96 -5.50
N PRO A 73 22.87 30.24 -6.61
CA PRO A 73 21.92 29.14 -6.73
C PRO A 73 22.41 27.83 -6.08
N ARG A 74 23.67 27.71 -5.62
CA ARG A 74 24.25 26.45 -5.15
C ARG A 74 23.46 25.82 -4.01
N LYS A 75 23.11 26.61 -2.99
CA LYS A 75 22.34 26.11 -1.86
C LYS A 75 20.94 25.65 -2.27
N ALA A 76 20.29 26.37 -3.19
CA ALA A 76 18.99 25.98 -3.73
C ALA A 76 19.08 24.69 -4.54
N PHE A 77 20.13 24.53 -5.34
CA PHE A 77 20.40 23.31 -6.09
C PHE A 77 20.64 22.10 -5.16
N GLU A 78 21.48 22.23 -4.13
CA GLU A 78 21.69 21.17 -3.13
C GLU A 78 20.37 20.76 -2.46
N GLN A 79 19.50 21.72 -2.14
CA GLN A 79 18.18 21.45 -1.57
C GLN A 79 17.29 20.73 -2.59
N PHE A 80 17.32 21.10 -3.87
CA PHE A 80 16.59 20.41 -4.93
C PHE A 80 17.06 18.96 -5.08
N SER A 81 18.35 18.70 -5.14
CA SER A 81 18.92 17.35 -5.22
C SER A 81 18.47 16.48 -4.04
N LYS A 82 18.52 17.03 -2.81
CA LYS A 82 18.02 16.32 -1.61
C LYS A 82 16.52 16.05 -1.71
N SER A 83 15.74 16.98 -2.24
CA SER A 83 14.29 16.83 -2.40
C SER A 83 13.94 15.78 -3.45
N VAL A 84 14.67 15.71 -4.56
CA VAL A 84 14.52 14.67 -5.60
C VAL A 84 14.81 13.28 -5.03
N ALA A 85 15.91 13.13 -4.29
CA ALA A 85 16.26 11.87 -3.63
C ALA A 85 15.21 11.44 -2.59
N ASN A 86 14.71 12.38 -1.78
CA ASN A 86 13.64 12.12 -0.81
C ASN A 86 12.33 11.72 -1.50
N LEU A 87 11.97 12.38 -2.60
CA LEU A 87 10.79 12.05 -3.40
C LEU A 87 10.87 10.62 -3.94
N GLU A 88 12.03 10.22 -4.47
CA GLU A 88 12.27 8.85 -4.94
C GLU A 88 12.12 7.81 -3.82
N SER A 89 12.71 8.08 -2.66
CA SER A 89 12.59 7.22 -1.48
C SER A 89 11.13 7.10 -1.02
N THR A 90 10.41 8.23 -0.96
CA THR A 90 9.00 8.25 -0.57
C THR A 90 8.13 7.49 -1.59
N ALA A 91 8.40 7.62 -2.89
CA ALA A 91 7.70 6.84 -3.92
C ALA A 91 7.92 5.33 -3.75
N GLY A 92 9.12 4.90 -3.30
CA GLY A 92 9.37 3.52 -2.90
C GLY A 92 8.42 3.06 -1.80
N LYS A 93 8.30 3.83 -0.72
CA LYS A 93 7.40 3.53 0.41
C LYS A 93 5.92 3.49 -0.01
N VAL A 94 5.48 4.43 -0.84
CA VAL A 94 4.11 4.42 -1.41
C VAL A 94 3.84 3.11 -2.15
N ARG A 95 4.78 2.68 -3.00
CA ARG A 95 4.64 1.42 -3.74
C ARG A 95 4.58 0.21 -2.82
N ASP A 96 5.49 0.12 -1.84
CA ASP A 96 5.57 -1.01 -0.92
C ASP A 96 4.30 -1.10 -0.07
N ARG A 97 3.82 0.04 0.47
CA ARG A 97 2.57 0.10 1.23
C ARG A 97 1.34 -0.27 0.39
N GLY A 98 1.31 0.12 -0.89
CA GLY A 98 0.27 -0.30 -1.83
C GLY A 98 0.27 -1.81 -2.10
N GLN A 99 1.44 -2.45 -2.14
CA GLN A 99 1.56 -3.91 -2.25
C GLN A 99 1.08 -4.62 -0.99
N ASP A 100 1.44 -4.13 0.19
CA ASP A 100 0.99 -4.66 1.48
C ASP A 100 -0.55 -4.59 1.61
N MET A 101 -1.14 -3.44 1.32
CA MET A 101 -2.59 -3.26 1.29
C MET A 101 -3.26 -4.27 0.34
N LYS A 102 -2.72 -4.45 -0.87
CA LYS A 102 -3.24 -5.41 -1.84
C LYS A 102 -3.16 -6.85 -1.33
N ALA A 103 -2.06 -7.22 -0.65
CA ALA A 103 -1.89 -8.55 -0.05
C ALA A 103 -2.90 -8.78 1.09
N GLN A 104 -3.11 -7.78 1.95
CA GLN A 104 -4.11 -7.84 3.03
C GLN A 104 -5.53 -8.00 2.48
N GLY A 105 -5.90 -7.26 1.44
CA GLY A 105 -7.19 -7.39 0.78
C GLY A 105 -7.42 -8.77 0.18
N LYS A 106 -6.42 -9.33 -0.49
CA LYS A 106 -6.49 -10.71 -1.02
C LYS A 106 -6.69 -11.74 0.10
N ALA A 107 -5.96 -11.61 1.20
CA ALA A 107 -6.09 -12.51 2.34
C ALA A 107 -7.48 -12.41 2.98
N TYR A 108 -8.04 -11.20 3.09
CA TYR A 108 -9.38 -10.96 3.60
C TYR A 108 -10.45 -11.70 2.76
N PHE A 109 -10.44 -11.51 1.45
CA PHE A 109 -11.43 -12.13 0.57
C PHE A 109 -11.28 -13.65 0.46
N ALA A 110 -10.06 -14.17 0.52
CA ALA A 110 -9.80 -15.62 0.54
C ALA A 110 -10.31 -16.26 1.85
N GLN A 111 -10.11 -15.60 2.99
CA GLN A 111 -10.62 -16.06 4.28
C GLN A 111 -12.16 -16.03 4.30
N TRP A 112 -12.77 -14.97 3.78
CA TRP A 112 -14.23 -14.88 3.67
C TRP A 112 -14.81 -16.04 2.85
N GLU A 113 -14.22 -16.33 1.69
CA GLU A 113 -14.65 -17.42 0.82
C GLU A 113 -14.58 -18.76 1.51
N LYS A 114 -13.47 -19.04 2.22
CA LYS A 114 -13.29 -20.26 3.00
C LYS A 114 -14.36 -20.40 4.10
N GLU A 115 -14.54 -19.36 4.92
CA GLU A 115 -15.50 -19.40 6.04
C GLU A 115 -16.95 -19.55 5.56
N MET A 116 -17.31 -18.85 4.50
CA MET A 116 -18.66 -18.93 3.95
C MET A 116 -18.93 -20.23 3.17
N GLY A 117 -17.89 -20.89 2.65
CA GLY A 117 -17.97 -22.23 2.07
C GLY A 117 -18.41 -23.29 3.07
N GLU A 118 -18.13 -23.09 4.37
CA GLU A 118 -18.50 -23.99 5.45
C GLU A 118 -19.96 -23.79 5.94
N VAL A 119 -20.63 -22.70 5.52
CA VAL A 119 -22.00 -22.38 5.92
C VAL A 119 -22.99 -23.34 5.25
N GLN A 120 -23.79 -24.04 6.06
CA GLN A 120 -24.76 -25.04 5.56
C GLN A 120 -26.00 -24.43 4.97
N ASN A 121 -26.45 -23.28 5.48
CA ASN A 121 -27.62 -22.59 4.97
C ASN A 121 -27.30 -21.94 3.62
N GLU A 122 -27.95 -22.43 2.54
CA GLU A 122 -27.72 -21.99 1.17
C GLU A 122 -28.05 -20.50 0.95
N GLU A 123 -29.12 -20.01 1.58
CA GLU A 123 -29.54 -18.61 1.46
C GLU A 123 -28.50 -17.68 2.11
N VAL A 124 -28.00 -18.02 3.30
CA VAL A 124 -26.94 -17.27 3.99
C VAL A 124 -25.64 -17.30 3.18
N ARG A 125 -25.28 -18.44 2.63
CA ARG A 125 -24.07 -18.60 1.79
C ARG A 125 -24.17 -17.74 0.53
N SER A 126 -25.28 -17.80 -0.19
CA SER A 126 -25.53 -17.00 -1.40
C SER A 126 -25.47 -15.50 -1.12
N LEU A 127 -26.09 -15.04 -0.02
CA LEU A 127 -26.04 -13.64 0.42
C LEU A 127 -24.59 -13.21 0.72
N ALA A 128 -23.83 -14.04 1.44
CA ALA A 128 -22.45 -13.75 1.82
C ALA A 128 -21.53 -13.67 0.60
N MET A 129 -21.68 -14.57 -0.37
CA MET A 129 -20.89 -14.57 -1.60
C MET A 129 -21.19 -13.35 -2.47
N SER A 130 -22.45 -13.00 -2.65
CA SER A 130 -22.84 -11.77 -3.37
C SER A 130 -22.28 -10.52 -2.71
N ARG A 131 -22.30 -10.46 -1.38
CA ARG A 131 -21.70 -9.34 -0.62
C ARG A 131 -20.18 -9.29 -0.78
N LYS A 132 -19.49 -10.43 -0.73
CA LYS A 132 -18.05 -10.55 -0.99
C LYS A 132 -17.69 -10.00 -2.37
N GLU A 133 -18.37 -10.45 -3.41
CA GLU A 133 -18.11 -10.01 -4.79
C GLU A 133 -18.22 -8.49 -4.94
N LYS A 134 -19.26 -7.90 -4.36
CA LYS A 134 -19.45 -6.46 -4.37
C LYS A 134 -18.31 -5.72 -3.67
N LEU A 135 -17.88 -6.18 -2.49
CA LEU A 135 -16.76 -5.58 -1.75
C LEU A 135 -15.44 -5.77 -2.47
N GLN A 136 -15.21 -6.94 -3.06
CA GLN A 136 -14.00 -7.22 -3.83
C GLN A 136 -13.91 -6.30 -5.06
N SER A 137 -14.98 -6.14 -5.80
CA SER A 137 -15.03 -5.21 -6.94
C SER A 137 -14.73 -3.77 -6.52
N THR A 138 -15.30 -3.33 -5.38
CA THR A 138 -15.01 -2.01 -4.81
C THR A 138 -13.53 -1.88 -4.43
N PHE A 139 -12.94 -2.90 -3.82
CA PHE A 139 -11.51 -2.91 -3.47
C PHE A 139 -10.60 -2.90 -4.72
N GLU A 140 -10.97 -3.59 -5.77
CA GLU A 140 -10.24 -3.63 -7.05
C GLU A 140 -10.25 -2.26 -7.77
N ALA A 141 -11.24 -1.41 -7.51
CA ALA A 141 -11.30 -0.05 -8.05
C ALA A 141 -10.10 0.81 -7.61
N ILE A 142 -9.50 0.54 -6.42
CA ILE A 142 -8.28 1.18 -5.96
C ILE A 142 -7.14 0.98 -6.97
N ALA A 143 -6.95 -0.24 -7.46
CA ALA A 143 -5.89 -0.54 -8.42
C ALA A 143 -6.10 0.24 -9.72
N LYS A 144 -7.34 0.35 -10.18
CA LYS A 144 -7.71 1.09 -11.39
C LYS A 144 -7.47 2.59 -11.23
N SER A 145 -7.82 3.18 -10.09
CA SER A 145 -7.58 4.61 -9.82
C SER A 145 -6.10 4.95 -9.61
N ALA A 146 -5.24 3.96 -9.35
CA ALA A 146 -3.79 4.16 -9.26
C ALA A 146 -3.08 4.18 -10.63
N GLU A 147 -3.71 3.73 -11.72
CA GLU A 147 -3.06 3.63 -13.04
C GLU A 147 -2.61 4.98 -13.61
N PRO A 148 -3.42 6.09 -13.56
CA PRO A 148 -2.95 7.39 -14.03
C PRO A 148 -1.72 7.88 -13.25
N LEU A 149 -1.70 7.69 -11.94
CA LEU A 149 -0.55 8.04 -11.08
C LEU A 149 0.72 7.31 -11.51
N LYS A 150 0.64 5.99 -11.74
CA LYS A 150 1.78 5.19 -12.20
C LYS A 150 2.29 5.64 -13.57
N ALA A 151 1.38 5.93 -14.51
CA ALA A 151 1.72 6.35 -15.85
C ALA A 151 2.42 7.72 -15.90
N GLN A 152 2.04 8.64 -14.99
CA GLN A 152 2.57 10.00 -14.95
C GLN A 152 3.84 10.14 -14.12
N PHE A 153 3.93 9.43 -12.98
CA PHE A 153 5.03 9.60 -12.02
C PHE A 153 6.40 9.21 -12.59
N GLY A 154 6.48 8.09 -13.29
CA GLY A 154 7.76 7.58 -13.83
C GLY A 154 8.44 8.57 -14.78
N PRO A 155 7.77 9.00 -15.86
CA PRO A 155 8.32 10.00 -16.80
C PRO A 155 8.65 11.34 -16.12
N TRP A 156 7.79 11.82 -15.21
CA TRP A 156 8.03 13.04 -14.44
C TRP A 156 9.29 12.95 -13.56
N MET A 157 9.46 11.85 -12.82
CA MET A 157 10.63 11.60 -11.99
C MET A 157 11.93 11.53 -12.82
N THR A 158 11.87 10.92 -14.01
CA THR A 158 12.99 10.92 -14.96
C THR A 158 13.33 12.35 -15.38
N GLY A 159 12.34 13.16 -15.72
CA GLY A 159 12.55 14.57 -16.07
C GLY A 159 13.19 15.40 -14.96
N LEU A 160 12.83 15.16 -13.69
CA LEU A 160 13.47 15.81 -12.54
C LEU A 160 14.94 15.42 -12.39
N LYS A 161 15.28 14.14 -12.56
CA LYS A 161 16.67 13.66 -12.51
C LYS A 161 17.52 14.18 -13.66
N ASP A 162 16.96 14.26 -14.86
CA ASP A 162 17.65 14.83 -16.01
C ASP A 162 17.91 16.34 -15.80
N LEU A 163 16.94 17.04 -15.23
CA LEU A 163 17.08 18.45 -14.87
C LEU A 163 18.14 18.66 -13.77
N GLU A 164 18.16 17.81 -12.75
CA GLU A 164 19.21 17.79 -11.73
C GLU A 164 20.59 17.60 -12.34
N LYS A 165 20.74 16.64 -13.24
CA LYS A 165 21.99 16.37 -13.95
C LYS A 165 22.41 17.54 -14.83
N PHE A 166 21.50 18.18 -15.54
CA PHE A 166 21.78 19.38 -16.32
C PHE A 166 22.31 20.51 -15.44
N LEU A 167 21.61 20.85 -14.36
CA LEU A 167 21.97 21.92 -13.44
C LEU A 167 23.27 21.62 -12.68
N SER A 168 23.60 20.37 -12.43
CA SER A 168 24.89 20.00 -11.81
C SER A 168 26.09 20.33 -12.70
N ASN A 169 25.90 20.40 -14.03
CA ASN A 169 26.93 20.75 -15.01
C ASN A 169 26.94 22.24 -15.35
N ASP A 170 25.78 22.90 -15.34
CA ASP A 170 25.65 24.32 -15.70
C ASP A 170 24.69 25.04 -14.74
N LEU A 171 25.23 25.43 -13.58
CA LEU A 171 24.50 26.23 -12.58
C LEU A 171 24.76 27.73 -12.74
N THR A 172 25.09 28.19 -13.94
CA THR A 172 25.23 29.61 -14.26
C THR A 172 23.88 30.30 -14.45
N ILE A 173 23.85 31.64 -14.44
CA ILE A 173 22.63 32.37 -14.75
C ILE A 173 22.07 31.96 -16.12
N ALA A 174 22.93 31.82 -17.11
CA ALA A 174 22.54 31.41 -18.47
C ALA A 174 22.00 29.97 -18.51
N GLY A 175 22.62 29.03 -17.78
CA GLY A 175 22.14 27.66 -17.64
C GLY A 175 20.78 27.56 -16.96
N VAL A 176 20.59 28.30 -15.87
CA VAL A 176 19.27 28.38 -15.18
C VAL A 176 18.21 29.00 -16.08
N ASP A 177 18.55 30.05 -16.82
CA ASP A 177 17.64 30.70 -17.78
C ASP A 177 17.27 29.75 -18.94
N ALA A 178 18.21 28.97 -19.46
CA ALA A 178 17.95 27.96 -20.48
C ALA A 178 17.00 26.84 -19.96
N ALA A 179 17.04 26.53 -18.66
CA ALA A 179 16.20 25.50 -18.05
C ALA A 179 14.78 25.97 -17.67
N LYS A 180 14.43 27.27 -17.79
CA LYS A 180 13.12 27.81 -17.35
C LYS A 180 11.91 27.07 -17.96
N GLY A 181 12.00 26.68 -19.22
CA GLY A 181 10.95 25.90 -19.86
C GLY A 181 10.79 24.51 -19.22
N LEU A 182 11.90 23.87 -18.83
CA LEU A 182 11.91 22.56 -18.14
C LEU A 182 11.35 22.72 -16.71
N PHE A 183 11.63 23.80 -16.00
CA PHE A 183 11.04 24.10 -14.70
C PHE A 183 9.52 24.23 -14.80
N ALA A 184 9.03 24.96 -15.80
CA ALA A 184 7.58 25.12 -16.03
C ALA A 184 6.92 23.75 -16.32
N LYS A 185 7.55 22.95 -17.17
CA LYS A 185 7.08 21.59 -17.46
C LYS A 185 7.08 20.70 -16.22
N ALA A 186 8.15 20.68 -15.44
CA ALA A 186 8.25 19.87 -14.22
C ALA A 186 7.14 20.22 -13.22
N ARG A 187 6.79 21.52 -13.09
CA ARG A 187 5.66 21.97 -12.26
C ARG A 187 4.30 21.51 -12.79
N ALA A 188 4.07 21.64 -14.09
CA ALA A 188 2.82 21.20 -14.70
C ALA A 188 2.61 19.70 -14.55
N ASP A 189 3.63 18.90 -14.85
CA ASP A 189 3.60 17.45 -14.70
C ASP A 189 3.42 17.04 -13.22
N GLY A 190 4.10 17.73 -12.29
CA GLY A 190 3.95 17.52 -10.85
C GLY A 190 2.54 17.80 -10.34
N ALA A 191 1.88 18.85 -10.87
CA ALA A 191 0.48 19.15 -10.53
C ALA A 191 -0.48 18.04 -11.01
N GLU A 192 -0.27 17.47 -12.21
CA GLU A 192 -1.08 16.36 -12.69
C GLU A 192 -0.84 15.07 -11.87
N VAL A 193 0.40 14.81 -11.43
CA VAL A 193 0.70 13.73 -10.49
C VAL A 193 -0.06 13.93 -9.18
N GLN A 194 -0.06 15.13 -8.60
CA GLN A 194 -0.80 15.43 -7.37
C GLN A 194 -2.31 15.26 -7.53
N LYS A 195 -2.86 15.66 -8.65
CA LYS A 195 -4.28 15.46 -8.96
C LYS A 195 -4.65 13.98 -9.03
N SER A 196 -3.78 13.16 -9.63
CA SER A 196 -3.97 11.69 -9.64
C SER A 196 -3.86 11.08 -8.24
N MET A 197 -2.99 11.62 -7.38
CA MET A 197 -2.92 11.23 -5.97
C MET A 197 -4.20 11.59 -5.20
N ASP A 198 -4.79 12.77 -5.45
CA ASP A 198 -6.04 13.18 -4.82
C ASP A 198 -7.21 12.28 -5.23
N ALA A 199 -7.29 11.90 -6.50
CA ALA A 199 -8.29 10.94 -6.98
C ALA A 199 -8.13 9.56 -6.30
N LEU A 200 -6.89 9.08 -6.16
CA LEU A 200 -6.61 7.83 -5.46
C LEU A 200 -6.96 7.92 -3.97
N ILE A 201 -6.65 9.02 -3.29
CA ILE A 201 -7.05 9.26 -1.89
C ILE A 201 -8.58 9.22 -1.73
N ALA A 202 -9.31 9.84 -2.64
CA ALA A 202 -10.78 9.83 -2.62
C ALA A 202 -11.33 8.40 -2.75
N GLU A 203 -10.76 7.60 -3.65
CA GLU A 203 -11.13 6.19 -3.82
C GLU A 203 -10.82 5.37 -2.57
N LEU A 204 -9.63 5.53 -1.97
CA LEU A 204 -9.25 4.85 -0.73
C LEU A 204 -10.22 5.17 0.42
N ASN A 205 -10.64 6.42 0.56
CA ASN A 205 -11.63 6.80 1.56
C ASN A 205 -13.00 6.14 1.31
N SER A 206 -13.44 6.08 0.07
CA SER A 206 -14.70 5.43 -0.33
C SER A 206 -14.68 3.94 -0.01
N VAL A 207 -13.60 3.25 -0.38
CA VAL A 207 -13.43 1.81 -0.13
C VAL A 207 -13.33 1.52 1.37
N ALA A 208 -12.55 2.30 2.14
CA ALA A 208 -12.42 2.14 3.58
C ALA A 208 -13.79 2.22 4.28
N ALA A 209 -14.64 3.16 3.87
CA ALA A 209 -15.98 3.33 4.43
C ALA A 209 -16.90 2.12 4.18
N THR A 210 -16.64 1.30 3.14
CA THR A 210 -17.46 0.13 2.81
C THR A 210 -16.95 -1.17 3.44
N ILE A 211 -15.65 -1.26 3.74
CA ILE A 211 -15.00 -2.47 4.28
C ILE A 211 -14.94 -2.43 5.80
N THR A 212 -14.61 -1.27 6.40
CA THR A 212 -14.44 -1.15 7.84
C THR A 212 -15.79 -1.24 8.55
N PRO A 213 -15.94 -2.09 9.58
CA PRO A 213 -17.14 -2.12 10.41
C PRO A 213 -17.40 -0.74 11.05
N ALA A 214 -18.68 -0.38 11.17
CA ALA A 214 -19.04 0.84 11.87
C ALA A 214 -18.52 0.80 13.33
N LYS A 215 -17.59 1.70 13.67
CA LYS A 215 -17.19 1.87 15.07
C LYS A 215 -18.38 2.46 15.82
N ALA A 216 -18.77 1.81 16.91
CA ALA A 216 -19.75 2.41 17.83
C ALA A 216 -19.22 3.80 18.22
N ALA A 217 -20.05 4.82 18.05
CA ALA A 217 -19.71 6.16 18.55
C ALA A 217 -19.35 6.03 20.04
N ALA A 218 -18.12 6.39 20.39
CA ALA A 218 -17.73 6.43 21.78
C ALA A 218 -18.66 7.42 22.48
N LYS A 219 -19.46 6.88 23.44
CA LYS A 219 -20.33 7.69 24.30
C LYS A 219 -19.47 8.44 25.31
#